data_cfaa82012d224eaa892ed0fea0d40daa
#
_entry.id   cfaa82012d224eaa892ed0fea0d40daa
#
_cell.length_a   1.000
_cell.length_b   1.000
_cell.length_c   1.000
_cell.angle_alpha   90.00
_cell.angle_beta   90.00
_cell.angle_gamma   90.00
#
_symmetry.space_group_name_H-M   'P 1'
#
loop_
_entity.id
_entity.type
_entity.pdbx_description
1 polymer ?
#
loop_
_entity_poly.entity_id
_entity_poly.type
_entity_poly.pdbx_seq_one_letter_code
_entity_poly.pdbx_strand_id
1 'polypeptide(L)'
;MSELNNKKRSRLSRFFAGNSYCWAACLCTVGVMMLVYYCYDLFPFGDTTILRMDLYHQYGPLFAEFYDRVTGLKSFIYSWQTGLGSPFLGNYFNYLASPSAVIMLLLGHENMPEAIAGMIIAKAALAAGAFTYYLKKSHGRHDFITAAFGVLYAMCGYFVAYYWNVMWIDAMVYFPLVILGIENIINKRNAKVYIPFLALTLLSNYYMGYMTCIFSVLYFLMYYLGKYDLTTLDANTPFTVDENGKKQIKGREKLKHSIFLKSGFAFAFSSVAAACLAAFALIPTFIILKSCSATSGTMPQNFKSYYDIFDFLANHLASVVPTIRSSGDDVLPNVYCGIATVMLVPLYLFTRSISLKEKIANVGMLGVLYMSFNINVLNYIWHGFHFPNDLPYRFSFMYSFILLTMAYKAFIRLKEFTGRQILGTGVAVLGAIILIQKIGSKNVEDITVIISVIFVVTYCLVFFLMKDEKYQRSAIAVLLLCCVIGEVACANTDRYSMS
;
A
#
# COMPACT_ATOMS: atom_id res chain seq x y z
N MET A 1 -17.97 38.13 3.79
CA MET A 1 -18.39 37.37 5.01
C MET A 1 -17.69 36.02 5.18
N SER A 2 -17.26 35.32 4.14
CA SER A 2 -16.54 34.02 4.25
C SER A 2 -15.13 34.09 4.84
N GLU A 3 -14.38 35.15 4.60
CA GLU A 3 -13.01 35.28 5.11
C GLU A 3 -12.90 35.68 6.58
N LEU A 4 -13.90 36.41 7.11
CA LEU A 4 -13.97 36.78 8.54
C LEU A 4 -14.31 35.58 9.44
N ASN A 5 -15.05 34.59 8.94
CA ASN A 5 -15.37 33.37 9.69
C ASN A 5 -14.18 32.39 9.80
N ASN A 6 -13.20 32.50 8.90
CA ASN A 6 -12.02 31.60 8.88
C ASN A 6 -10.96 31.99 9.93
N LYS A 7 -10.92 33.24 10.41
CA LYS A 7 -9.94 33.70 11.42
C LYS A 7 -10.22 33.19 12.84
N LYS A 8 -11.44 32.74 13.15
CA LYS A 8 -11.83 32.26 14.50
C LYS A 8 -11.71 30.75 14.72
N ARG A 9 -11.43 29.92 13.67
CA ARG A 9 -11.28 28.49 13.85
C ARG A 9 -9.92 28.13 14.43
N SER A 10 -9.91 27.25 15.46
CA SER A 10 -8.69 26.71 16.05
C SER A 10 -7.83 25.98 14.98
N ARG A 11 -6.52 25.84 15.21
CA ARG A 11 -5.64 25.05 14.30
C ARG A 11 -6.17 23.63 14.09
N LEU A 12 -6.72 23.03 15.14
CA LEU A 12 -7.29 21.68 15.13
C LEU A 12 -8.54 21.62 14.23
N SER A 13 -9.48 22.56 14.40
CA SER A 13 -10.70 22.62 13.55
C SER A 13 -10.35 22.84 12.07
N ARG A 14 -9.32 23.63 11.75
CA ARG A 14 -8.82 23.80 10.36
C ARG A 14 -8.22 22.52 9.81
N PHE A 15 -7.49 21.76 10.63
CA PHE A 15 -6.94 20.46 10.25
C PHE A 15 -8.03 19.46 9.90
N PHE A 16 -9.04 19.30 10.76
CA PHE A 16 -10.16 18.39 10.51
C PHE A 16 -10.97 18.79 9.27
N ALA A 17 -11.37 20.05 9.16
CA ALA A 17 -12.11 20.55 8.00
C ALA A 17 -11.30 20.43 6.69
N GLY A 18 -10.00 20.67 6.75
CA GLY A 18 -9.11 20.54 5.60
C GLY A 18 -8.91 19.11 5.13
N ASN A 19 -9.17 18.09 5.97
CA ASN A 19 -8.99 16.67 5.67
C ASN A 19 -10.30 15.85 5.75
N SER A 20 -11.44 16.49 5.51
CA SER A 20 -12.76 15.87 5.64
C SER A 20 -12.93 14.56 4.88
N TYR A 21 -12.43 14.47 3.63
CA TYR A 21 -12.54 13.24 2.84
C TYR A 21 -11.53 12.16 3.25
N CYS A 22 -10.42 12.52 3.90
CA CYS A 22 -9.57 11.54 4.55
C CYS A 22 -10.32 10.88 5.71
N TRP A 23 -11.02 11.67 6.52
CA TRP A 23 -11.88 11.15 7.59
C TRP A 23 -13.08 10.36 7.07
N ALA A 24 -13.67 10.79 5.96
CA ALA A 24 -14.72 10.02 5.28
C ALA A 24 -14.21 8.64 4.85
N ALA A 25 -13.02 8.55 4.26
CA ALA A 25 -12.39 7.27 3.90
C ALA A 25 -12.16 6.38 5.14
N CYS A 26 -11.64 6.95 6.24
CA CYS A 26 -11.48 6.24 7.50
C CYS A 26 -12.83 5.68 7.99
N LEU A 27 -13.87 6.50 8.06
CA LEU A 27 -15.19 6.10 8.55
C LEU A 27 -15.84 5.03 7.66
N CYS A 28 -15.75 5.17 6.33
CA CYS A 28 -16.24 4.15 5.40
C CYS A 28 -15.52 2.82 5.60
N THR A 29 -14.19 2.83 5.80
CA THR A 29 -13.41 1.63 6.06
C THR A 29 -13.79 0.99 7.39
N VAL A 30 -13.99 1.78 8.45
CA VAL A 30 -14.53 1.28 9.73
C VAL A 30 -15.88 0.62 9.51
N GLY A 31 -16.80 1.26 8.74
CA GLY A 31 -18.11 0.68 8.44
C GLY A 31 -18.03 -0.67 7.72
N VAL A 32 -17.12 -0.81 6.74
CA VAL A 32 -16.87 -2.10 6.06
C VAL A 32 -16.33 -3.13 7.04
N MET A 33 -15.36 -2.76 7.88
CA MET A 33 -14.79 -3.68 8.87
C MET A 33 -15.83 -4.12 9.91
N MET A 34 -16.70 -3.21 10.36
CA MET A 34 -17.79 -3.56 11.28
C MET A 34 -18.80 -4.51 10.62
N LEU A 35 -19.09 -4.35 9.31
CA LEU A 35 -19.92 -5.30 8.56
C LEU A 35 -19.25 -6.67 8.46
N VAL A 36 -17.95 -6.73 8.17
CA VAL A 36 -17.18 -7.98 8.16
C VAL A 36 -17.25 -8.64 9.54
N TYR A 37 -17.03 -7.90 10.61
CA TYR A 37 -17.10 -8.43 11.98
C TYR A 37 -18.48 -8.97 12.31
N TYR A 38 -19.55 -8.27 11.89
CA TYR A 38 -20.92 -8.74 12.02
C TYR A 38 -21.15 -10.08 11.27
N CYS A 39 -20.68 -10.19 10.04
CA CYS A 39 -20.86 -11.42 9.24
C CYS A 39 -20.12 -12.66 9.80
N TYR A 40 -19.09 -12.44 10.62
CA TYR A 40 -18.29 -13.51 11.22
C TYR A 40 -18.49 -13.66 12.74
N ASP A 41 -19.53 -13.04 13.28
CA ASP A 41 -19.85 -13.07 14.72
C ASP A 41 -18.66 -12.67 15.62
N LEU A 42 -17.82 -11.72 15.13
CA LEU A 42 -16.70 -11.18 15.89
C LEU A 42 -17.18 -10.10 16.87
N PHE A 43 -16.46 -9.93 17.98
CA PHE A 43 -16.72 -8.82 18.90
C PHE A 43 -16.78 -7.46 18.15
N PRO A 44 -17.76 -6.58 18.41
CA PRO A 44 -18.80 -6.62 19.47
C PRO A 44 -20.11 -7.32 19.05
N PHE A 45 -20.16 -8.04 17.97
CA PHE A 45 -21.41 -8.62 17.43
C PHE A 45 -21.62 -10.08 17.83
N GLY A 46 -20.58 -10.78 18.32
CA GLY A 46 -20.65 -12.15 18.78
C GLY A 46 -19.42 -12.53 19.59
N ASP A 47 -19.30 -13.81 19.89
CA ASP A 47 -18.29 -14.37 20.77
C ASP A 47 -17.07 -14.98 20.01
N THR A 48 -17.06 -14.91 18.68
CA THR A 48 -15.95 -15.42 17.88
C THR A 48 -14.72 -14.52 18.05
N THR A 49 -13.57 -15.13 18.33
CA THR A 49 -12.31 -14.40 18.48
C THR A 49 -11.66 -14.10 17.15
N ILE A 50 -11.01 -12.93 17.05
CA ILE A 50 -10.19 -12.56 15.89
C ILE A 50 -8.81 -13.26 15.92
N LEU A 51 -8.44 -13.85 17.03
CA LEU A 51 -7.15 -14.51 17.21
C LEU A 51 -7.11 -15.80 16.39
N ARG A 52 -6.20 -15.84 15.41
CA ARG A 52 -6.02 -17.01 14.52
C ARG A 52 -4.54 -17.19 14.18
N MET A 53 -4.17 -18.41 13.76
CA MET A 53 -2.82 -18.73 13.31
C MET A 53 -1.74 -18.14 14.26
N ASP A 54 -0.73 -17.45 13.73
CA ASP A 54 0.31 -16.82 14.54
C ASP A 54 -0.21 -15.72 15.47
N LEU A 55 -1.35 -15.08 15.12
CA LEU A 55 -1.96 -14.12 16.02
C LEU A 55 -2.43 -14.76 17.32
N TYR A 56 -2.90 -16.01 17.27
CA TYR A 56 -3.25 -16.80 18.46
C TYR A 56 -2.03 -17.41 19.15
N HIS A 57 -1.17 -18.12 18.37
CA HIS A 57 -0.08 -18.89 18.95
C HIS A 57 1.14 -18.05 19.34
N GLN A 58 1.39 -16.92 18.67
CA GLN A 58 2.61 -16.14 18.83
C GLN A 58 2.33 -14.68 19.22
N TYR A 59 1.55 -13.93 18.45
CA TYR A 59 1.45 -12.49 18.66
C TYR A 59 0.60 -12.15 19.89
N GLY A 60 -0.50 -12.86 20.13
CA GLY A 60 -1.31 -12.70 21.33
C GLY A 60 -0.49 -12.85 22.61
N PRO A 61 0.21 -13.97 22.84
CA PRO A 61 1.10 -14.14 23.99
C PRO A 61 2.18 -13.05 24.10
N LEU A 62 2.75 -12.59 22.97
CA LEU A 62 3.72 -11.50 22.99
C LEU A 62 3.09 -10.15 23.37
N PHE A 63 1.85 -9.86 22.94
CA PHE A 63 1.11 -8.67 23.39
C PHE A 63 0.77 -8.73 24.87
N ALA A 64 0.41 -9.90 25.41
CA ALA A 64 0.18 -10.10 26.83
C ALA A 64 1.46 -9.82 27.63
N GLU A 65 2.58 -10.40 27.21
CA GLU A 65 3.88 -10.15 27.84
C GLU A 65 4.29 -8.67 27.73
N PHE A 66 4.04 -8.01 26.61
CA PHE A 66 4.29 -6.58 26.45
C PHE A 66 3.50 -5.76 27.47
N TYR A 67 2.21 -6.04 27.63
CA TYR A 67 1.37 -5.38 28.63
C TYR A 67 1.94 -5.52 30.04
N ASP A 68 2.28 -6.76 30.43
CA ASP A 68 2.85 -7.06 31.75
C ASP A 68 4.19 -6.37 32.00
N ARG A 69 4.99 -6.21 30.94
CA ARG A 69 6.28 -5.51 31.03
C ARG A 69 6.11 -4.01 31.20
N VAL A 70 5.20 -3.40 30.47
CA VAL A 70 4.94 -1.95 30.57
C VAL A 70 4.33 -1.63 31.93
N THR A 71 3.29 -2.35 32.34
CA THR A 71 2.57 -2.08 33.60
C THR A 71 3.37 -2.48 34.83
N GLY A 72 4.15 -3.56 34.75
CA GLY A 72 5.00 -4.03 35.83
C GLY A 72 6.41 -3.43 35.83
N LEU A 73 6.72 -2.47 34.93
CA LEU A 73 8.05 -1.84 34.76
C LEU A 73 9.19 -2.85 34.61
N LYS A 74 8.94 -3.97 33.94
CA LYS A 74 9.91 -5.03 33.70
C LYS A 74 10.87 -4.71 32.55
N SER A 75 12.06 -5.30 32.57
CA SER A 75 13.07 -5.12 31.52
C SER A 75 12.58 -5.58 30.15
N PHE A 76 12.87 -4.79 29.10
CA PHE A 76 12.62 -5.16 27.69
C PHE A 76 13.76 -5.94 27.05
N ILE A 77 14.87 -6.20 27.78
CA ILE A 77 16.06 -6.82 27.18
C ILE A 77 15.86 -8.32 27.01
N TYR A 78 15.40 -9.03 28.05
CA TYR A 78 15.35 -10.48 28.09
C TYR A 78 14.03 -11.00 28.64
N SER A 79 13.53 -12.13 28.11
CA SER A 79 12.34 -12.84 28.55
C SER A 79 12.65 -14.28 28.90
N TRP A 80 12.14 -14.76 30.03
CA TRP A 80 12.11 -16.17 30.40
C TRP A 80 10.84 -16.87 29.89
N GLN A 81 9.86 -16.15 29.38
CA GLN A 81 8.56 -16.70 28.95
C GLN A 81 8.59 -17.24 27.51
N THR A 82 9.66 -16.99 26.75
CA THR A 82 9.81 -17.46 25.38
C THR A 82 10.82 -18.62 25.34
N GLY A 83 10.32 -19.85 25.23
CA GLY A 83 11.15 -21.07 25.29
C GLY A 83 11.94 -21.20 26.59
N LEU A 84 13.24 -21.43 26.49
CA LEU A 84 14.18 -21.45 27.63
C LEU A 84 14.76 -20.06 27.94
N GLY A 85 14.19 -19.02 27.39
CA GLY A 85 14.63 -17.65 27.50
C GLY A 85 15.18 -17.11 26.19
N SER A 86 14.79 -15.87 25.86
CA SER A 86 15.23 -15.19 24.64
C SER A 86 15.33 -13.67 24.80
N PRO A 87 16.09 -12.98 23.93
CA PRO A 87 16.10 -11.52 23.89
C PRO A 87 14.72 -10.96 23.53
N PHE A 88 13.98 -10.43 24.50
CA PHE A 88 12.64 -9.84 24.26
C PHE A 88 12.69 -8.64 23.32
N LEU A 89 13.78 -7.89 23.33
CA LEU A 89 13.97 -6.71 22.48
C LEU A 89 13.84 -7.04 20.99
N GLY A 90 14.28 -8.23 20.55
CA GLY A 90 14.09 -8.71 19.18
C GLY A 90 12.63 -8.97 18.85
N ASN A 91 11.91 -9.62 19.75
CA ASN A 91 10.47 -9.84 19.61
C ASN A 91 9.69 -8.51 19.60
N TYR A 92 10.09 -7.58 20.47
CA TYR A 92 9.47 -6.25 20.53
C TYR A 92 9.57 -5.51 19.19
N PHE A 93 10.77 -5.36 18.60
CA PHE A 93 10.95 -4.64 17.34
C PHE A 93 10.50 -5.42 16.11
N ASN A 94 10.22 -6.70 16.23
CA ASN A 94 9.64 -7.47 15.13
C ASN A 94 8.12 -7.51 15.15
N TYR A 95 7.49 -7.57 16.32
CA TYR A 95 6.05 -7.85 16.45
C TYR A 95 5.25 -6.75 17.13
N LEU A 96 5.83 -5.98 18.04
CA LEU A 96 5.10 -5.18 19.04
C LEU A 96 5.35 -3.68 18.94
N ALA A 97 6.38 -3.23 18.20
CA ALA A 97 6.80 -1.83 18.14
C ALA A 97 5.88 -0.92 17.31
N SER A 98 4.59 -1.25 17.26
CA SER A 98 3.57 -0.45 16.60
C SER A 98 3.04 0.65 17.53
N PRO A 99 2.89 1.90 17.06
CA PRO A 99 2.24 2.95 17.84
C PRO A 99 0.81 2.60 18.28
N SER A 100 0.12 1.75 17.51
CA SER A 100 -1.24 1.29 17.87
C SER A 100 -1.28 0.34 19.05
N ALA A 101 -0.14 -0.20 19.49
CA ALA A 101 -0.05 -1.03 20.69
C ALA A 101 -0.51 -0.29 21.98
N VAL A 102 -0.58 1.05 21.94
CA VAL A 102 -1.19 1.85 22.99
C VAL A 102 -2.64 1.45 23.28
N ILE A 103 -3.38 0.96 22.28
CA ILE A 103 -4.76 0.47 22.45
C ILE A 103 -4.79 -0.70 23.42
N MET A 104 -3.80 -1.60 23.35
CA MET A 104 -3.64 -2.71 24.30
C MET A 104 -3.43 -2.21 25.74
N LEU A 105 -2.61 -1.17 25.90
CA LEU A 105 -2.36 -0.60 27.23
C LEU A 105 -3.59 0.09 27.83
N LEU A 106 -4.47 0.64 26.97
CA LEU A 106 -5.70 1.30 27.40
C LEU A 106 -6.82 0.33 27.78
N LEU A 107 -6.95 -0.79 27.04
CA LEU A 107 -8.03 -1.77 27.27
C LEU A 107 -7.68 -2.84 28.30
N GLY A 108 -6.41 -3.06 28.57
CA GLY A 108 -5.93 -4.00 29.56
C GLY A 108 -5.78 -5.43 29.06
N HIS A 109 -5.10 -6.25 29.86
CA HIS A 109 -4.75 -7.63 29.51
C HIS A 109 -5.97 -8.52 29.29
N GLU A 110 -7.03 -8.33 30.07
CA GLU A 110 -8.24 -9.16 30.02
C GLU A 110 -9.04 -8.94 28.69
N ASN A 111 -8.89 -7.77 28.08
CA ASN A 111 -9.56 -7.41 26.80
C ASN A 111 -8.58 -7.43 25.63
N MET A 112 -7.60 -8.32 25.66
CA MET A 112 -6.56 -8.39 24.62
C MET A 112 -7.11 -8.72 23.23
N PRO A 113 -8.04 -9.67 23.02
CA PRO A 113 -8.60 -9.95 21.69
C PRO A 113 -9.33 -8.73 21.13
N GLU A 114 -10.08 -8.00 21.95
CA GLU A 114 -10.82 -6.78 21.59
C GLU A 114 -9.86 -5.64 21.26
N ALA A 115 -8.77 -5.52 22.02
CA ALA A 115 -7.73 -4.54 21.75
C ALA A 115 -7.06 -4.79 20.38
N ILE A 116 -6.75 -6.03 20.06
CA ILE A 116 -6.18 -6.44 18.77
C ILE A 116 -7.20 -6.18 17.64
N ALA A 117 -8.47 -6.55 17.84
CA ALA A 117 -9.54 -6.25 16.88
C ALA A 117 -9.65 -4.74 16.59
N GLY A 118 -9.63 -3.93 17.64
CA GLY A 118 -9.60 -2.47 17.54
C GLY A 118 -8.36 -1.93 16.83
N MET A 119 -7.19 -2.50 17.07
CA MET A 119 -5.94 -2.16 16.37
C MET A 119 -6.04 -2.44 14.87
N ILE A 120 -6.59 -3.57 14.45
CA ILE A 120 -6.76 -3.94 13.05
C ILE A 120 -7.69 -2.93 12.35
N ILE A 121 -8.86 -2.63 12.95
CA ILE A 121 -9.80 -1.63 12.41
C ILE A 121 -9.13 -0.25 12.30
N ALA A 122 -8.43 0.18 13.35
CA ALA A 122 -7.75 1.48 13.36
C ALA A 122 -6.68 1.57 12.25
N LYS A 123 -5.90 0.52 12.03
CA LYS A 123 -4.87 0.48 10.98
C LYS A 123 -5.48 0.47 9.59
N ALA A 124 -6.55 -0.30 9.34
CA ALA A 124 -7.27 -0.26 8.08
C ALA A 124 -7.81 1.15 7.78
N ALA A 125 -8.45 1.79 8.76
CA ALA A 125 -8.94 3.15 8.63
C ALA A 125 -7.81 4.16 8.36
N LEU A 126 -6.70 4.06 9.08
CA LEU A 126 -5.54 4.93 8.87
C LEU A 126 -4.90 4.71 7.50
N ALA A 127 -4.85 3.48 6.97
CA ALA A 127 -4.36 3.19 5.63
C ALA A 127 -5.23 3.88 4.56
N ALA A 128 -6.57 3.82 4.69
CA ALA A 128 -7.49 4.54 3.81
C ALA A 128 -7.28 6.06 3.86
N GLY A 129 -7.18 6.61 5.07
CA GLY A 129 -6.92 8.03 5.28
C GLY A 129 -5.58 8.49 4.72
N ALA A 130 -4.52 7.70 4.92
CA ALA A 130 -3.17 7.98 4.43
C ALA A 130 -3.10 7.99 2.89
N PHE A 131 -3.73 7.01 2.23
CA PHE A 131 -3.79 6.98 0.76
C PHE A 131 -4.64 8.13 0.20
N THR A 132 -5.79 8.44 0.82
CA THR A 132 -6.61 9.61 0.47
C THR A 132 -5.81 10.91 0.61
N TYR A 133 -5.03 11.05 1.70
CA TYR A 133 -4.16 12.20 1.92
C TYR A 133 -3.03 12.28 0.87
N TYR A 134 -2.44 11.14 0.50
CA TYR A 134 -1.48 11.06 -0.59
C TYR A 134 -2.08 11.58 -1.90
N LEU A 135 -3.25 11.08 -2.31
CA LEU A 135 -3.93 11.54 -3.52
C LEU A 135 -4.23 13.04 -3.49
N LYS A 136 -4.70 13.55 -2.35
CA LYS A 136 -4.91 14.98 -2.14
C LYS A 136 -3.64 15.80 -2.36
N LYS A 137 -2.50 15.36 -1.82
CA LYS A 137 -1.24 16.13 -1.88
C LYS A 137 -0.50 15.98 -3.19
N SER A 138 -0.54 14.80 -3.79
CA SER A 138 0.14 14.52 -5.07
C SER A 138 -0.66 15.03 -6.27
N HIS A 139 -2.00 14.97 -6.22
CA HIS A 139 -2.87 15.29 -7.36
C HIS A 139 -3.74 16.55 -7.17
N GLY A 140 -3.68 17.19 -6.01
CA GLY A 140 -4.39 18.46 -5.73
C GLY A 140 -5.93 18.33 -5.64
N ARG A 141 -6.49 17.13 -5.54
CA ARG A 141 -7.93 16.88 -5.41
C ARG A 141 -8.30 16.37 -4.03
N HIS A 142 -9.46 16.80 -3.55
CA HIS A 142 -9.99 16.41 -2.25
C HIS A 142 -11.51 16.33 -2.33
N ASP A 143 -12.01 15.14 -2.65
CA ASP A 143 -13.42 14.82 -2.90
C ASP A 143 -13.73 13.36 -2.51
N PHE A 144 -14.99 12.94 -2.65
CA PHE A 144 -15.40 11.54 -2.39
C PHE A 144 -14.72 10.52 -3.31
N ILE A 145 -14.23 10.95 -4.48
CA ILE A 145 -13.45 10.08 -5.37
C ILE A 145 -12.13 9.68 -4.69
N THR A 146 -11.43 10.66 -4.08
CA THR A 146 -10.20 10.37 -3.34
C THR A 146 -10.46 9.43 -2.16
N ALA A 147 -11.62 9.58 -1.47
CA ALA A 147 -12.03 8.69 -0.40
C ALA A 147 -12.32 7.26 -0.90
N ALA A 148 -13.00 7.10 -2.04
CA ALA A 148 -13.27 5.80 -2.64
C ALA A 148 -11.98 5.02 -2.96
N PHE A 149 -10.98 5.68 -3.56
CA PHE A 149 -9.67 5.06 -3.79
C PHE A 149 -8.90 4.75 -2.49
N GLY A 150 -9.10 5.56 -1.43
CA GLY A 150 -8.58 5.26 -0.10
C GLY A 150 -9.14 3.96 0.48
N VAL A 151 -10.45 3.75 0.33
CA VAL A 151 -11.12 2.50 0.76
C VAL A 151 -10.61 1.30 -0.04
N LEU A 152 -10.47 1.43 -1.38
CA LEU A 152 -9.89 0.35 -2.21
C LEU A 152 -8.47 -0.03 -1.79
N TYR A 153 -7.65 0.96 -1.42
CA TYR A 153 -6.30 0.68 -0.92
C TYR A 153 -6.31 -0.08 0.40
N ALA A 154 -7.11 0.39 1.36
CA ALA A 154 -7.17 -0.19 2.70
C ALA A 154 -7.73 -1.62 2.71
N MET A 155 -8.70 -1.91 1.83
CA MET A 155 -9.41 -3.19 1.76
C MET A 155 -8.94 -4.07 0.59
N CYS A 156 -7.71 -3.89 0.12
CA CYS A 156 -7.13 -4.68 -0.97
C CYS A 156 -6.82 -6.12 -0.54
N GLY A 157 -6.57 -7.00 -1.51
CA GLY A 157 -6.31 -8.43 -1.28
C GLY A 157 -5.17 -8.70 -0.30
N TYR A 158 -4.15 -7.84 -0.25
CA TYR A 158 -3.10 -7.93 0.77
C TYR A 158 -3.65 -7.81 2.18
N PHE A 159 -4.53 -6.83 2.44
CA PHE A 159 -5.14 -6.65 3.75
C PHE A 159 -6.00 -7.87 4.11
N VAL A 160 -6.83 -8.34 3.19
CA VAL A 160 -7.70 -9.51 3.41
C VAL A 160 -6.90 -10.75 3.80
N ALA A 161 -5.76 -10.98 3.13
CA ALA A 161 -4.90 -12.13 3.40
C ALA A 161 -4.12 -12.00 4.71
N TYR A 162 -3.68 -10.78 5.07
CA TYR A 162 -2.64 -10.57 6.08
C TYR A 162 -3.03 -9.63 7.23
N TYR A 163 -4.31 -9.27 7.40
CA TYR A 163 -4.76 -8.38 8.49
C TYR A 163 -4.35 -8.85 9.88
N TRP A 164 -4.26 -10.14 10.09
CA TRP A 164 -3.86 -10.76 11.35
C TRP A 164 -2.35 -10.63 11.64
N ASN A 165 -1.52 -10.31 10.66
CA ASN A 165 -0.13 -9.88 10.84
C ASN A 165 -0.11 -8.39 11.18
N VAL A 166 -0.57 -8.06 12.37
CA VAL A 166 -0.85 -6.69 12.81
C VAL A 166 0.32 -5.74 12.57
N MET A 167 1.57 -6.21 12.77
CA MET A 167 2.80 -5.44 12.58
C MET A 167 3.09 -5.11 11.10
N TRP A 168 2.58 -5.89 10.13
CA TRP A 168 2.82 -5.58 8.70
C TRP A 168 1.90 -4.48 8.18
N ILE A 169 0.72 -4.33 8.80
CA ILE A 169 -0.25 -3.32 8.39
C ILE A 169 0.25 -1.89 8.69
N ASP A 170 1.14 -1.72 9.67
CA ASP A 170 1.79 -0.42 9.91
C ASP A 170 2.56 0.07 8.68
N ALA A 171 3.28 -0.81 7.99
CA ALA A 171 3.97 -0.47 6.76
C ALA A 171 2.97 -0.01 5.69
N MET A 172 1.83 -0.69 5.55
CA MET A 172 0.76 -0.29 4.63
C MET A 172 0.18 1.10 4.98
N VAL A 173 0.06 1.44 6.26
CA VAL A 173 -0.39 2.77 6.72
C VAL A 173 0.61 3.87 6.35
N TYR A 174 1.91 3.65 6.59
CA TYR A 174 2.93 4.69 6.37
C TYR A 174 3.37 4.81 4.92
N PHE A 175 3.23 3.76 4.13
CA PHE A 175 3.72 3.68 2.76
C PHE A 175 3.26 4.82 1.85
N PRO A 176 1.97 5.23 1.79
CA PRO A 176 1.54 6.36 0.97
C PRO A 176 2.26 7.67 1.35
N LEU A 177 2.64 7.83 2.62
CA LEU A 177 3.33 9.01 3.12
C LEU A 177 4.84 8.95 2.81
N VAL A 178 5.44 7.77 2.84
CA VAL A 178 6.82 7.55 2.35
C VAL A 178 6.90 7.93 0.87
N ILE A 179 5.97 7.47 0.06
CA ILE A 179 5.91 7.77 -1.38
C ILE A 179 5.70 9.28 -1.63
N LEU A 180 4.77 9.90 -0.92
CA LEU A 180 4.59 11.35 -0.97
C LEU A 180 5.88 12.10 -0.62
N GLY A 181 6.63 11.58 0.35
CA GLY A 181 7.93 12.10 0.75
C GLY A 181 8.95 12.06 -0.38
N ILE A 182 9.04 10.95 -1.13
CA ILE A 182 9.92 10.81 -2.31
C ILE A 182 9.54 11.83 -3.39
N GLU A 183 8.24 11.94 -3.70
CA GLU A 183 7.75 12.95 -4.65
C GLU A 183 8.11 14.38 -4.23
N ASN A 184 8.00 14.68 -2.92
CA ASN A 184 8.39 15.98 -2.38
C ASN A 184 9.90 16.24 -2.47
N ILE A 185 10.75 15.23 -2.28
CA ILE A 185 12.21 15.35 -2.47
C ILE A 185 12.51 15.71 -3.91
N ILE A 186 11.94 15.00 -4.88
CA ILE A 186 12.17 15.22 -6.31
C ILE A 186 11.62 16.57 -6.77
N ASN A 187 10.37 16.91 -6.37
CA ASN A 187 9.68 18.09 -6.87
C ASN A 187 10.02 19.39 -6.12
N LYS A 188 10.26 19.30 -4.81
CA LYS A 188 10.34 20.44 -3.89
C LYS A 188 11.61 20.43 -3.04
N ARG A 189 12.47 19.43 -3.18
CA ARG A 189 13.67 19.19 -2.34
C ARG A 189 13.35 19.22 -0.84
N ASN A 190 12.22 18.63 -0.46
CA ASN A 190 11.70 18.64 0.90
C ASN A 190 11.51 17.21 1.42
N ALA A 191 12.30 16.83 2.43
CA ALA A 191 12.30 15.50 3.03
C ALA A 191 11.49 15.40 4.33
N LYS A 192 10.80 16.46 4.75
CA LYS A 192 10.08 16.53 6.05
C LYS A 192 9.04 15.43 6.25
N VAL A 193 8.46 14.90 5.18
CA VAL A 193 7.50 13.81 5.23
C VAL A 193 8.22 12.46 5.11
N TYR A 194 9.23 12.36 4.25
CA TYR A 194 9.94 11.13 3.98
C TYR A 194 10.66 10.56 5.21
N ILE A 195 11.48 11.38 5.86
CA ILE A 195 12.33 10.95 6.99
C ILE A 195 11.50 10.33 8.13
N PRO A 196 10.47 11.00 8.70
CA PRO A 196 9.75 10.45 9.83
C PRO A 196 8.93 9.19 9.46
N PHE A 197 8.30 9.15 8.28
CA PHE A 197 7.48 7.99 7.93
C PHE A 197 8.31 6.78 7.51
N LEU A 198 9.49 6.96 6.89
CA LEU A 198 10.42 5.86 6.69
C LEU A 198 10.99 5.36 8.02
N ALA A 199 11.36 6.26 8.93
CA ALA A 199 11.83 5.89 10.27
C ALA A 199 10.75 5.10 11.04
N LEU A 200 9.49 5.55 11.03
CA LEU A 200 8.36 4.83 11.64
C LEU A 200 8.17 3.45 11.03
N THR A 201 8.29 3.32 9.71
CA THR A 201 8.19 2.01 9.02
C THR A 201 9.29 1.06 9.50
N LEU A 202 10.53 1.55 9.59
CA LEU A 202 11.68 0.78 10.07
C LEU A 202 11.56 0.38 11.54
N LEU A 203 10.99 1.26 12.37
CA LEU A 203 10.76 1.03 13.80
C LEU A 203 9.64 0.03 14.06
N SER A 204 8.53 0.14 13.32
CA SER A 204 7.36 -0.72 13.53
C SER A 204 7.60 -2.18 13.11
N ASN A 205 8.36 -2.39 12.04
CA ASN A 205 8.79 -3.70 11.60
C ASN A 205 9.99 -3.56 10.65
N TYR A 206 11.16 -4.01 11.07
CA TYR A 206 12.39 -3.89 10.27
C TYR A 206 12.31 -4.60 8.92
N TYR A 207 11.58 -5.72 8.86
CA TYR A 207 11.46 -6.55 7.67
C TYR A 207 10.61 -5.88 6.58
N MET A 208 9.45 -5.35 6.96
CA MET A 208 8.63 -4.53 6.07
C MET A 208 9.32 -3.21 5.72
N GLY A 209 10.11 -2.66 6.66
CA GLY A 209 10.98 -1.51 6.44
C GLY A 209 12.02 -1.77 5.36
N TYR A 210 12.67 -2.94 5.37
CA TYR A 210 13.61 -3.36 4.33
C TYR A 210 12.95 -3.41 2.94
N MET A 211 11.79 -4.05 2.82
CA MET A 211 11.02 -4.08 1.56
C MET A 211 10.63 -2.67 1.10
N THR A 212 10.23 -1.80 2.04
CA THR A 212 9.91 -0.40 1.75
C THR A 212 11.14 0.36 1.25
N CYS A 213 12.33 0.09 1.76
CA CYS A 213 13.59 0.68 1.27
C CYS A 213 13.88 0.26 -0.18
N ILE A 214 13.77 -1.03 -0.52
CA ILE A 214 13.93 -1.51 -1.90
C ILE A 214 12.94 -0.78 -2.82
N PHE A 215 11.66 -0.79 -2.45
CA PHE A 215 10.64 -0.12 -3.24
C PHE A 215 10.90 1.38 -3.39
N SER A 216 11.37 2.06 -2.34
CA SER A 216 11.66 3.48 -2.36
C SER A 216 12.73 3.85 -3.40
N VAL A 217 13.76 3.01 -3.56
CA VAL A 217 14.79 3.19 -4.61
C VAL A 217 14.17 3.00 -5.99
N LEU A 218 13.40 1.93 -6.19
CA LEU A 218 12.72 1.66 -7.47
C LEU A 218 11.74 2.78 -7.81
N TYR A 219 10.94 3.24 -6.83
CA TYR A 219 9.98 4.33 -7.02
C TYR A 219 10.65 5.66 -7.32
N PHE A 220 11.75 5.98 -6.64
CA PHE A 220 12.54 7.19 -6.93
C PHE A 220 12.96 7.20 -8.41
N LEU A 221 13.52 6.10 -8.91
CA LEU A 221 13.95 5.99 -10.31
C LEU A 221 12.75 6.06 -11.26
N MET A 222 11.69 5.32 -11.00
CA MET A 222 10.46 5.29 -11.80
C MET A 222 9.83 6.69 -11.90
N TYR A 223 9.61 7.35 -10.77
CA TYR A 223 8.99 8.66 -10.73
C TYR A 223 9.86 9.74 -11.38
N TYR A 224 11.20 9.68 -11.15
CA TYR A 224 12.13 10.61 -11.77
C TYR A 224 12.13 10.45 -13.30
N LEU A 225 12.33 9.23 -13.79
CA LEU A 225 12.40 8.94 -15.25
C LEU A 225 11.07 9.17 -15.96
N GLY A 226 9.95 8.95 -15.28
CA GLY A 226 8.62 9.28 -15.82
C GLY A 226 8.38 10.78 -16.02
N LYS A 227 9.14 11.64 -15.32
CA LYS A 227 8.94 13.08 -15.32
C LYS A 227 10.09 13.86 -15.97
N TYR A 228 11.33 13.44 -15.77
CA TYR A 228 12.54 14.14 -16.19
C TYR A 228 13.46 13.23 -17.00
N ASP A 229 14.35 13.84 -17.79
CA ASP A 229 15.51 13.17 -18.35
C ASP A 229 16.69 13.23 -17.35
N LEU A 230 17.61 12.26 -17.43
CA LEU A 230 18.79 12.23 -16.55
C LEU A 230 19.68 13.46 -16.72
N THR A 231 19.64 14.08 -17.90
CA THR A 231 20.37 15.29 -18.25
C THR A 231 19.66 16.59 -17.89
N THR A 232 18.46 16.52 -17.30
CA THR A 232 17.68 17.72 -16.97
C THR A 232 18.41 18.54 -15.91
N LEU A 233 18.55 19.85 -16.18
CA LEU A 233 19.22 20.81 -15.32
C LEU A 233 18.22 21.78 -14.69
N ASP A 234 18.60 22.40 -13.59
CA ASP A 234 17.81 23.45 -12.96
C ASP A 234 17.62 24.65 -13.90
N ALA A 235 16.48 25.32 -13.78
CA ALA A 235 16.17 26.53 -14.57
C ALA A 235 17.21 27.65 -14.42
N ASN A 236 17.88 27.71 -13.27
CA ASN A 236 18.90 28.73 -12.94
C ASN A 236 20.32 28.27 -13.31
N THR A 237 20.50 27.30 -14.23
CA THR A 237 21.81 26.85 -14.66
C THR A 237 22.52 27.92 -15.46
N PRO A 238 23.73 28.38 -15.07
CA PRO A 238 24.50 29.34 -15.87
C PRO A 238 24.90 28.75 -17.20
N PHE A 239 24.80 29.55 -18.25
CA PHE A 239 25.23 29.16 -19.59
C PHE A 239 26.03 30.30 -20.23
N THR A 240 26.93 29.97 -21.14
CA THR A 240 27.58 30.88 -22.07
C THR A 240 26.98 30.69 -23.44
N VAL A 241 26.98 31.72 -24.26
CA VAL A 241 26.54 31.63 -25.66
C VAL A 241 27.79 31.63 -26.54
N ASP A 242 27.90 30.64 -27.44
CA ASP A 242 29.00 30.60 -28.42
C ASP A 242 28.79 31.56 -29.58
N GLU A 243 29.78 31.67 -30.46
CA GLU A 243 29.75 32.58 -31.65
C GLU A 243 28.56 32.25 -32.62
N ASN A 244 28.00 31.03 -32.53
CA ASN A 244 26.87 30.58 -33.32
C ASN A 244 25.51 30.74 -32.60
N GLY A 245 25.46 31.44 -31.45
CA GLY A 245 24.24 31.63 -30.68
C GLY A 245 23.78 30.41 -29.88
N LYS A 246 24.55 29.30 -29.82
CA LYS A 246 24.20 28.11 -29.07
C LYS A 246 24.62 28.22 -27.61
N LYS A 247 23.70 27.84 -26.71
CA LYS A 247 23.96 27.77 -25.27
C LYS A 247 24.96 26.68 -24.97
N GLN A 248 26.08 27.03 -24.35
CA GLN A 248 27.06 26.10 -23.84
C GLN A 248 27.09 26.12 -22.31
N ILE A 249 27.08 24.93 -21.70
CA ILE A 249 27.15 24.74 -20.25
C ILE A 249 28.38 23.92 -19.93
N LYS A 250 29.27 24.48 -19.08
CA LYS A 250 30.50 23.79 -18.64
C LYS A 250 30.17 22.49 -17.91
N GLY A 251 30.97 21.44 -18.05
CA GLY A 251 30.73 20.12 -17.46
C GLY A 251 30.52 20.17 -15.95
N ARG A 252 31.31 21.00 -15.24
CA ARG A 252 31.18 21.23 -13.80
C ARG A 252 29.81 21.84 -13.42
N GLU A 253 29.29 22.77 -14.23
CA GLU A 253 27.98 23.38 -14.01
C GLU A 253 26.85 22.39 -14.31
N LYS A 254 27.02 21.49 -15.30
CA LYS A 254 26.06 20.39 -15.55
C LYS A 254 25.90 19.50 -14.34
N LEU A 255 27.03 19.07 -13.72
CA LEU A 255 26.99 18.24 -12.50
C LEU A 255 26.33 18.98 -11.32
N LYS A 256 26.76 20.25 -11.09
CA LYS A 256 26.27 21.07 -9.99
C LYS A 256 24.78 21.38 -10.10
N HIS A 257 24.24 21.52 -11.30
CA HIS A 257 22.85 21.89 -11.57
C HIS A 257 21.97 20.70 -12.04
N SER A 258 22.49 19.47 -12.06
CA SER A 258 21.71 18.27 -12.35
C SER A 258 20.62 18.07 -11.32
N ILE A 259 19.35 17.99 -11.78
CA ILE A 259 18.21 17.71 -10.90
C ILE A 259 18.32 16.29 -10.36
N PHE A 260 18.78 15.32 -11.19
CA PHE A 260 18.96 13.93 -10.79
C PHE A 260 19.93 13.79 -9.63
N LEU A 261 21.13 14.37 -9.75
CA LEU A 261 22.13 14.28 -8.70
C LEU A 261 21.69 14.95 -7.41
N LYS A 262 21.11 16.16 -7.49
CA LYS A 262 20.60 16.87 -6.32
C LYS A 262 19.49 16.12 -5.60
N SER A 263 18.52 15.58 -6.36
CA SER A 263 17.41 14.80 -5.79
C SER A 263 17.90 13.46 -5.26
N GLY A 264 18.83 12.79 -5.96
CA GLY A 264 19.45 11.53 -5.55
C GLY A 264 20.25 11.67 -4.24
N PHE A 265 21.07 12.73 -4.12
CA PHE A 265 21.79 13.01 -2.87
C PHE A 265 20.81 13.33 -1.72
N ALA A 266 19.77 14.14 -1.99
CA ALA A 266 18.77 14.46 -0.98
C ALA A 266 18.01 13.21 -0.54
N PHE A 267 17.66 12.32 -1.48
CA PHE A 267 17.01 11.04 -1.19
C PHE A 267 17.91 10.11 -0.37
N ALA A 268 19.16 9.92 -0.79
CA ALA A 268 20.11 9.06 -0.09
C ALA A 268 20.40 9.58 1.33
N PHE A 269 20.69 10.87 1.48
CA PHE A 269 20.91 11.48 2.79
C PHE A 269 19.69 11.34 3.70
N SER A 270 18.48 11.57 3.17
CA SER A 270 17.24 11.46 3.94
C SER A 270 16.95 10.02 4.35
N SER A 271 17.29 9.03 3.50
CA SER A 271 17.17 7.60 3.83
C SER A 271 18.12 7.20 4.96
N VAL A 272 19.37 7.66 4.90
CA VAL A 272 20.36 7.46 5.99
C VAL A 272 19.87 8.14 7.27
N ALA A 273 19.35 9.37 7.19
CA ALA A 273 18.81 10.07 8.37
C ALA A 273 17.63 9.31 9.01
N ALA A 274 16.73 8.73 8.20
CA ALA A 274 15.64 7.89 8.70
C ALA A 274 16.17 6.61 9.37
N ALA A 275 17.16 5.95 8.77
CA ALA A 275 17.80 4.77 9.35
C ALA A 275 18.54 5.11 10.67
N CYS A 276 19.20 6.26 10.75
CA CYS A 276 19.83 6.75 12.00
C CYS A 276 18.80 6.98 13.10
N LEU A 277 17.61 7.55 12.78
CA LEU A 277 16.53 7.70 13.75
C LEU A 277 16.01 6.34 14.27
N ALA A 278 16.05 5.30 13.44
CA ALA A 278 15.64 3.95 13.80
C ALA A 278 16.81 3.08 14.32
N ALA A 279 18.03 3.58 14.39
CA ALA A 279 19.23 2.78 14.67
C ALA A 279 19.19 2.07 16.03
N PHE A 280 18.57 2.69 17.04
CA PHE A 280 18.39 2.08 18.37
C PHE A 280 17.53 0.82 18.36
N ALA A 281 16.70 0.64 17.34
CA ALA A 281 15.92 -0.58 17.10
C ALA A 281 16.64 -1.52 16.11
N LEU A 282 17.16 -0.98 15.01
CA LEU A 282 17.75 -1.76 13.93
C LEU A 282 19.04 -2.48 14.36
N ILE A 283 19.90 -1.81 15.13
CA ILE A 283 21.20 -2.40 15.54
C ILE A 283 21.01 -3.59 16.48
N PRO A 284 20.23 -3.50 17.58
CA PRO A 284 19.98 -4.68 18.43
C PRO A 284 19.28 -5.82 17.68
N THR A 285 18.29 -5.47 16.84
CA THR A 285 17.58 -6.47 16.03
C THR A 285 18.53 -7.21 15.09
N PHE A 286 19.42 -6.49 14.41
CA PHE A 286 20.41 -7.09 13.53
C PHE A 286 21.38 -8.03 14.27
N ILE A 287 21.80 -7.65 15.47
CA ILE A 287 22.67 -8.50 16.32
C ILE A 287 21.94 -9.79 16.71
N ILE A 288 20.65 -9.67 17.11
CA ILE A 288 19.84 -10.83 17.50
C ILE A 288 19.59 -11.76 16.29
N LEU A 289 19.28 -11.20 15.12
CA LEU A 289 19.05 -11.98 13.90
C LEU A 289 20.24 -12.83 13.48
N LYS A 290 21.48 -12.39 13.73
CA LYS A 290 22.68 -13.19 13.45
C LYS A 290 22.75 -14.49 14.22
N SER A 291 22.07 -14.59 15.36
CA SER A 291 21.95 -15.79 16.18
C SER A 291 20.75 -16.67 15.84
N CYS A 292 19.89 -16.24 14.90
CA CYS A 292 18.70 -16.97 14.48
C CYS A 292 18.96 -17.82 13.23
N SER A 293 18.43 -19.02 13.18
CA SER A 293 18.51 -19.92 12.01
C SER A 293 17.74 -19.41 10.77
N ALA A 294 16.80 -18.46 10.96
CA ALA A 294 15.98 -17.90 9.90
C ALA A 294 16.77 -17.13 8.80
N THR A 295 18.05 -16.82 9.05
CA THR A 295 18.92 -16.07 8.11
C THR A 295 19.91 -16.96 7.35
N SER A 296 19.80 -18.29 7.42
CA SER A 296 20.75 -19.26 6.86
C SER A 296 20.46 -19.69 5.41
N GLY A 297 19.65 -18.92 4.67
CA GLY A 297 19.27 -19.24 3.29
C GLY A 297 20.44 -19.13 2.31
N THR A 298 20.53 -20.06 1.35
CA THR A 298 21.50 -20.01 0.23
C THR A 298 20.84 -19.42 -1.00
N MET A 299 21.59 -18.59 -1.75
CA MET A 299 21.09 -17.99 -2.99
C MET A 299 20.71 -19.07 -4.02
N PRO A 300 19.53 -19.00 -4.67
CA PRO A 300 19.14 -19.93 -5.72
C PRO A 300 20.14 -19.93 -6.87
N GLN A 301 20.58 -21.12 -7.30
CA GLN A 301 21.50 -21.27 -8.43
C GLN A 301 20.79 -21.22 -9.79
N ASN A 302 19.49 -21.57 -9.83
CA ASN A 302 18.69 -21.63 -11.05
C ASN A 302 17.51 -20.65 -10.95
N PHE A 303 17.16 -20.04 -12.09
CA PHE A 303 15.94 -19.24 -12.21
C PHE A 303 14.72 -20.16 -12.31
N LYS A 304 13.74 -19.95 -11.45
CA LYS A 304 12.44 -20.64 -11.46
C LYS A 304 11.32 -19.61 -11.47
N SER A 305 10.36 -19.77 -12.38
CA SER A 305 9.07 -19.07 -12.38
C SER A 305 8.09 -19.89 -11.54
N TYR A 306 7.25 -19.21 -10.76
CA TYR A 306 6.28 -19.86 -9.87
C TYR A 306 4.93 -20.12 -10.54
N TYR A 307 4.48 -19.20 -11.41
CA TYR A 307 3.15 -19.23 -12.03
C TYR A 307 3.15 -18.54 -13.40
N ASP A 308 2.11 -18.75 -14.18
CA ASP A 308 1.93 -18.08 -15.45
C ASP A 308 1.22 -16.72 -15.33
N ILE A 309 1.12 -16.00 -16.46
CA ILE A 309 0.53 -14.64 -16.48
C ILE A 309 -0.98 -14.68 -16.25
N PHE A 310 -1.68 -15.74 -16.64
CA PHE A 310 -3.14 -15.83 -16.51
C PHE A 310 -3.54 -16.04 -15.05
N ASP A 311 -2.80 -16.84 -14.31
CA ASP A 311 -2.95 -17.01 -12.87
C ASP A 311 -2.74 -15.68 -12.14
N PHE A 312 -1.70 -14.93 -12.53
CA PHE A 312 -1.47 -13.61 -11.97
C PHE A 312 -2.61 -12.62 -12.27
N LEU A 313 -3.12 -12.61 -13.50
CA LEU A 313 -4.24 -11.75 -13.89
C LEU A 313 -5.52 -12.13 -13.14
N ALA A 314 -5.73 -13.41 -12.88
CA ALA A 314 -6.86 -13.91 -12.10
C ALA A 314 -6.93 -13.30 -10.70
N ASN A 315 -5.78 -13.06 -10.06
CA ASN A 315 -5.70 -12.50 -8.71
C ASN A 315 -6.05 -11.00 -8.60
N HIS A 316 -6.42 -10.36 -9.72
CA HIS A 316 -6.99 -9.02 -9.70
C HIS A 316 -8.53 -9.01 -9.61
N LEU A 317 -9.18 -10.17 -9.67
CA LEU A 317 -10.64 -10.29 -9.62
C LEU A 317 -11.17 -10.15 -8.18
N ALA A 318 -12.43 -9.74 -8.07
CA ALA A 318 -13.10 -9.63 -6.77
C ALA A 318 -13.42 -11.00 -6.19
N SER A 319 -13.31 -11.14 -4.87
CA SER A 319 -13.53 -12.43 -4.16
C SER A 319 -12.65 -13.57 -4.65
N VAL A 320 -11.44 -13.27 -5.16
CA VAL A 320 -10.45 -14.31 -5.44
C VAL A 320 -9.97 -14.92 -4.12
N VAL A 321 -9.73 -16.23 -4.10
CA VAL A 321 -9.26 -16.92 -2.89
C VAL A 321 -7.89 -16.37 -2.50
N PRO A 322 -7.73 -15.80 -1.28
CA PRO A 322 -6.46 -15.24 -0.85
C PRO A 322 -5.44 -16.34 -0.58
N THR A 323 -4.22 -16.15 -1.07
CA THR A 323 -3.09 -17.01 -0.71
C THR A 323 -2.51 -16.56 0.63
N ILE A 324 -2.52 -17.47 1.61
CA ILE A 324 -1.96 -17.22 2.95
C ILE A 324 -0.69 -18.04 3.16
N ARG A 325 -0.66 -19.30 2.71
CA ARG A 325 0.48 -20.21 2.89
C ARG A 325 1.25 -20.44 1.61
N SER A 326 2.54 -20.73 1.73
CA SER A 326 3.41 -21.06 0.60
C SER A 326 3.52 -22.56 0.31
N SER A 327 2.82 -23.41 1.06
CA SER A 327 2.86 -24.87 0.95
C SER A 327 1.88 -25.47 -0.07
N GLY A 328 1.25 -24.66 -0.93
CA GLY A 328 0.34 -25.09 -1.98
C GLY A 328 0.94 -25.00 -3.37
N ASP A 329 0.29 -25.66 -4.35
CA ASP A 329 0.66 -25.54 -5.77
C ASP A 329 0.24 -24.19 -6.39
N ASP A 330 -0.66 -23.45 -5.71
CA ASP A 330 -1.29 -22.22 -6.22
C ASP A 330 -0.92 -21.02 -5.36
N VAL A 331 0.37 -20.77 -5.21
CA VAL A 331 0.91 -19.67 -4.41
C VAL A 331 0.97 -18.42 -5.28
N LEU A 332 -0.07 -17.57 -5.20
CA LEU A 332 -0.24 -16.38 -6.01
C LEU A 332 -0.24 -15.10 -5.17
N PRO A 333 0.25 -13.97 -5.67
CA PRO A 333 0.28 -12.72 -4.89
C PRO A 333 -1.13 -12.13 -4.71
N ASN A 334 -1.43 -11.64 -3.52
CA ASN A 334 -2.69 -11.00 -3.17
C ASN A 334 -2.71 -9.55 -3.69
N VAL A 335 -3.12 -9.35 -4.95
CA VAL A 335 -3.02 -8.07 -5.68
C VAL A 335 -4.37 -7.42 -6.01
N TYR A 336 -5.49 -8.05 -5.66
CA TYR A 336 -6.80 -7.43 -5.82
C TYR A 336 -6.86 -6.05 -5.15
N CYS A 337 -7.36 -5.06 -5.86
CA CYS A 337 -7.56 -3.70 -5.35
C CYS A 337 -8.74 -2.99 -6.05
N GLY A 338 -9.79 -3.76 -6.37
CA GLY A 338 -11.04 -3.30 -6.95
C GLY A 338 -11.15 -3.52 -8.47
N ILE A 339 -12.32 -3.94 -8.91
CA ILE A 339 -12.67 -4.10 -10.34
C ILE A 339 -12.61 -2.76 -11.07
N ALA A 340 -12.96 -1.66 -10.38
CA ALA A 340 -12.74 -0.32 -10.92
C ALA A 340 -11.30 -0.11 -11.40
N THR A 341 -10.33 -0.60 -10.65
CA THR A 341 -8.90 -0.51 -11.00
C THR A 341 -8.57 -1.33 -12.24
N VAL A 342 -9.09 -2.56 -12.33
CA VAL A 342 -8.90 -3.43 -13.51
C VAL A 342 -9.41 -2.78 -14.79
N MET A 343 -10.52 -2.02 -14.72
CA MET A 343 -11.06 -1.28 -15.86
C MET A 343 -10.29 0.00 -16.18
N LEU A 344 -9.79 0.70 -15.16
CA LEU A 344 -9.15 2.02 -15.34
C LEU A 344 -7.68 1.93 -15.76
N VAL A 345 -6.96 0.85 -15.41
CA VAL A 345 -5.56 0.68 -15.80
C VAL A 345 -5.37 0.58 -17.33
N PRO A 346 -6.18 -0.18 -18.10
CA PRO A 346 -6.13 -0.10 -19.55
C PRO A 346 -6.42 1.31 -20.08
N LEU A 347 -7.42 2.01 -19.53
CA LEU A 347 -7.72 3.39 -19.90
C LEU A 347 -6.55 4.35 -19.62
N TYR A 348 -5.79 4.13 -18.52
CA TYR A 348 -4.58 4.91 -18.25
C TYR A 348 -3.60 4.87 -19.41
N LEU A 349 -3.42 3.74 -20.07
CA LEU A 349 -2.52 3.59 -21.21
C LEU A 349 -2.98 4.41 -22.43
N PHE A 350 -4.27 4.59 -22.60
CA PHE A 350 -4.87 5.38 -23.69
C PHE A 350 -5.07 6.87 -23.36
N THR A 351 -4.82 7.31 -22.11
CA THR A 351 -4.95 8.71 -21.71
C THR A 351 -3.98 9.60 -22.48
N ARG A 352 -4.47 10.60 -23.19
CA ARG A 352 -3.64 11.48 -24.06
C ARG A 352 -2.81 12.49 -23.29
N SER A 353 -3.33 13.01 -22.18
CA SER A 353 -2.67 14.01 -21.35
C SER A 353 -1.54 13.47 -20.46
N ILE A 354 -1.34 12.15 -20.41
CA ILE A 354 -0.24 11.51 -19.68
C ILE A 354 0.89 11.19 -20.66
N SER A 355 2.10 11.62 -20.33
CA SER A 355 3.28 11.43 -21.18
C SER A 355 3.61 9.94 -21.37
N LEU A 356 4.16 9.61 -22.54
CA LEU A 356 4.59 8.24 -22.83
C LEU A 356 5.69 7.77 -21.85
N LYS A 357 6.58 8.69 -21.45
CA LYS A 357 7.62 8.39 -20.43
C LYS A 357 7.00 7.94 -19.10
N GLU A 358 5.98 8.65 -18.63
CA GLU A 358 5.29 8.31 -17.40
C GLU A 358 4.59 6.95 -17.50
N LYS A 359 3.94 6.67 -18.64
CA LYS A 359 3.30 5.36 -18.89
C LYS A 359 4.31 4.22 -18.88
N ILE A 360 5.41 4.38 -19.63
CA ILE A 360 6.50 3.38 -19.68
C ILE A 360 7.08 3.16 -18.28
N ALA A 361 7.33 4.23 -17.53
CA ALA A 361 7.87 4.13 -16.17
C ALA A 361 6.93 3.35 -15.22
N ASN A 362 5.62 3.65 -15.25
CA ASN A 362 4.65 2.94 -14.40
C ASN A 362 4.46 1.48 -14.83
N VAL A 363 4.33 1.20 -16.14
CA VAL A 363 4.24 -0.18 -16.66
C VAL A 363 5.52 -0.97 -16.38
N GLY A 364 6.68 -0.33 -16.54
CA GLY A 364 7.98 -0.91 -16.19
C GLY A 364 8.05 -1.27 -14.71
N MET A 365 7.56 -0.41 -13.83
CA MET A 365 7.48 -0.69 -12.38
C MET A 365 6.56 -1.88 -12.07
N LEU A 366 5.37 -1.95 -12.70
CA LEU A 366 4.49 -3.12 -12.57
C LEU A 366 5.18 -4.40 -13.06
N GLY A 367 5.93 -4.31 -14.19
CA GLY A 367 6.71 -5.43 -14.72
C GLY A 367 7.80 -5.89 -13.74
N VAL A 368 8.55 -4.95 -13.14
CA VAL A 368 9.57 -5.27 -12.11
C VAL A 368 8.94 -5.96 -10.91
N LEU A 369 7.78 -5.47 -10.42
CA LEU A 369 7.09 -6.09 -9.30
C LEU A 369 6.52 -7.48 -9.66
N TYR A 370 5.93 -7.64 -10.86
CA TYR A 370 5.51 -8.94 -11.36
C TYR A 370 6.67 -9.95 -11.39
N MET A 371 7.82 -9.55 -11.96
CA MET A 371 9.02 -10.38 -11.96
C MET A 371 9.51 -10.68 -10.53
N SER A 372 9.39 -9.73 -9.62
CA SER A 372 9.76 -9.88 -8.21
C SER A 372 8.87 -10.87 -7.46
N PHE A 373 7.60 -10.99 -7.84
CA PHE A 373 6.71 -12.03 -7.33
C PHE A 373 6.99 -13.39 -7.98
N ASN A 374 7.27 -13.43 -9.28
CA ASN A 374 7.28 -14.64 -10.07
C ASN A 374 8.64 -15.33 -10.15
N ILE A 375 9.76 -14.60 -9.97
CA ILE A 375 11.11 -15.18 -10.07
C ILE A 375 11.71 -15.40 -8.68
N ASN A 376 12.14 -16.65 -8.42
CA ASN A 376 12.68 -17.08 -7.14
C ASN A 376 13.86 -16.23 -6.63
N VAL A 377 14.79 -15.83 -7.51
CA VAL A 377 15.96 -15.00 -7.14
C VAL A 377 15.53 -13.62 -6.66
N LEU A 378 14.57 -12.99 -7.36
CA LEU A 378 14.04 -11.68 -6.95
C LEU A 378 13.24 -11.80 -5.67
N ASN A 379 12.42 -12.84 -5.55
CA ASN A 379 11.67 -13.13 -4.32
C ASN A 379 12.63 -13.30 -3.12
N TYR A 380 13.73 -14.01 -3.29
CA TYR A 380 14.79 -14.16 -2.28
C TYR A 380 15.40 -12.82 -1.86
N ILE A 381 15.69 -11.91 -2.82
CA ILE A 381 16.21 -10.58 -2.53
C ILE A 381 15.19 -9.75 -1.74
N TRP A 382 13.92 -9.74 -2.16
CA TRP A 382 12.86 -9.00 -1.47
C TRP A 382 12.65 -9.44 -0.03
N HIS A 383 12.90 -10.72 0.26
CA HIS A 383 12.73 -11.31 1.59
C HIS A 383 14.00 -11.26 2.46
N GLY A 384 14.97 -10.38 2.13
CA GLY A 384 16.18 -10.17 2.94
C GLY A 384 17.18 -11.30 2.82
N PHE A 385 17.36 -11.81 1.59
CA PHE A 385 18.28 -12.90 1.23
C PHE A 385 17.97 -14.23 1.93
N HIS A 386 16.68 -14.52 2.10
CA HIS A 386 16.18 -15.85 2.49
C HIS A 386 14.82 -16.10 1.84
N PHE A 387 14.34 -17.34 1.83
CA PHE A 387 12.98 -17.63 1.46
C PHE A 387 12.08 -17.53 2.70
N PRO A 388 10.87 -16.95 2.58
CA PRO A 388 9.91 -17.00 3.66
C PRO A 388 9.52 -18.45 3.94
N ASN A 389 9.47 -18.85 5.21
CA ASN A 389 9.01 -20.19 5.60
C ASN A 389 7.54 -20.38 5.27
N ASP A 390 6.76 -19.31 5.28
CA ASP A 390 5.36 -19.22 4.87
C ASP A 390 5.00 -17.76 4.59
N LEU A 391 3.72 -17.46 4.27
CA LEU A 391 3.23 -16.09 4.07
C LEU A 391 3.98 -15.35 2.95
N PRO A 392 3.80 -15.78 1.69
CA PRO A 392 4.53 -15.26 0.54
C PRO A 392 4.08 -13.85 0.15
N TYR A 393 4.87 -13.16 -0.67
CA TYR A 393 4.52 -11.88 -1.31
C TYR A 393 4.10 -10.75 -0.36
N ARG A 394 4.80 -10.61 0.76
CA ARG A 394 4.52 -9.64 1.83
C ARG A 394 4.53 -8.18 1.38
N PHE A 395 5.02 -7.89 0.18
CA PHE A 395 5.08 -6.56 -0.44
C PHE A 395 4.02 -6.33 -1.54
N SER A 396 3.01 -7.20 -1.68
CA SER A 396 2.00 -7.09 -2.76
C SER A 396 1.13 -5.82 -2.68
N PHE A 397 0.93 -5.23 -1.48
CA PHE A 397 0.24 -3.94 -1.35
C PHE A 397 0.95 -2.78 -2.08
N MET A 398 2.27 -2.89 -2.30
CA MET A 398 3.05 -1.90 -3.05
C MET A 398 2.68 -1.93 -4.54
N TYR A 399 2.39 -3.12 -5.07
CA TYR A 399 1.86 -3.29 -6.42
C TYR A 399 0.45 -2.68 -6.54
N SER A 400 -0.44 -2.99 -5.60
CA SER A 400 -1.79 -2.42 -5.53
C SER A 400 -1.76 -0.89 -5.45
N PHE A 401 -0.80 -0.32 -4.72
CA PHE A 401 -0.59 1.14 -4.66
C PHE A 401 -0.31 1.74 -6.05
N ILE A 402 0.57 1.14 -6.85
CA ILE A 402 0.87 1.62 -8.21
C ILE A 402 -0.35 1.51 -9.10
N LEU A 403 -1.04 0.36 -9.08
CA LEU A 403 -2.28 0.17 -9.86
C LEU A 403 -3.34 1.21 -9.52
N LEU A 404 -3.60 1.44 -8.24
CA LEU A 404 -4.58 2.43 -7.76
C LEU A 404 -4.20 3.86 -8.16
N THR A 405 -2.90 4.18 -8.14
CA THR A 405 -2.43 5.50 -8.57
C THR A 405 -2.62 5.69 -10.08
N MET A 406 -2.32 4.67 -10.90
CA MET A 406 -2.59 4.69 -12.34
C MET A 406 -4.09 4.79 -12.63
N ALA A 407 -4.90 3.98 -11.96
CA ALA A 407 -6.36 4.00 -12.08
C ALA A 407 -6.95 5.37 -11.69
N TYR A 408 -6.49 5.94 -10.59
CA TYR A 408 -6.90 7.29 -10.18
C TYR A 408 -6.56 8.35 -11.23
N LYS A 409 -5.36 8.30 -11.81
CA LYS A 409 -4.94 9.22 -12.88
C LYS A 409 -5.81 9.10 -14.14
N ALA A 410 -6.25 7.90 -14.50
CA ALA A 410 -7.22 7.68 -15.59
C ALA A 410 -8.60 8.21 -15.21
N PHE A 411 -9.08 7.90 -13.99
CA PHE A 411 -10.39 8.31 -13.53
C PHE A 411 -10.60 9.82 -13.55
N ILE A 412 -9.63 10.59 -13.07
CA ILE A 412 -9.75 12.06 -13.08
C ILE A 412 -9.72 12.66 -14.49
N ARG A 413 -9.43 11.85 -15.49
CA ARG A 413 -9.37 12.19 -16.94
C ARG A 413 -10.42 11.46 -17.78
N LEU A 414 -11.46 10.92 -17.18
CA LEU A 414 -12.52 10.18 -17.89
C LEU A 414 -13.14 10.96 -19.04
N LYS A 415 -13.13 12.30 -18.99
CA LYS A 415 -13.61 13.15 -20.08
C LYS A 415 -12.79 13.04 -21.38
N GLU A 416 -11.56 12.56 -21.32
CA GLU A 416 -10.72 12.34 -22.51
C GLU A 416 -11.19 11.12 -23.34
N PHE A 417 -11.98 10.23 -22.75
CA PHE A 417 -12.43 8.99 -23.40
C PHE A 417 -13.81 9.15 -24.02
N THR A 418 -14.04 8.44 -25.11
CA THR A 418 -15.37 8.27 -25.70
C THR A 418 -16.15 7.22 -24.92
N GLY A 419 -17.49 7.27 -24.97
CA GLY A 419 -18.33 6.22 -24.38
C GLY A 419 -18.02 4.83 -24.95
N ARG A 420 -17.65 4.75 -26.26
CA ARG A 420 -17.22 3.49 -26.90
C ARG A 420 -15.92 2.92 -26.28
N GLN A 421 -14.99 3.77 -25.90
CA GLN A 421 -13.75 3.32 -25.24
C GLN A 421 -14.02 2.77 -23.83
N ILE A 422 -14.88 3.41 -23.05
CA ILE A 422 -15.29 2.94 -21.72
C ILE A 422 -16.01 1.58 -21.86
N LEU A 423 -16.98 1.49 -22.76
CA LEU A 423 -17.69 0.23 -23.02
C LEU A 423 -16.75 -0.86 -23.56
N GLY A 424 -15.86 -0.50 -24.51
CA GLY A 424 -14.88 -1.42 -25.06
C GLY A 424 -13.92 -1.99 -24.00
N THR A 425 -13.53 -1.17 -23.02
CA THR A 425 -12.73 -1.64 -21.88
C THR A 425 -13.53 -2.61 -21.02
N GLY A 426 -14.82 -2.32 -20.73
CA GLY A 426 -15.70 -3.24 -20.01
C GLY A 426 -15.83 -4.59 -20.72
N VAL A 427 -16.09 -4.58 -22.06
CA VAL A 427 -16.17 -5.80 -22.87
C VAL A 427 -14.85 -6.56 -22.87
N ALA A 428 -13.71 -5.86 -22.97
CA ALA A 428 -12.39 -6.50 -22.92
C ALA A 428 -12.12 -7.16 -21.57
N VAL A 429 -12.50 -6.51 -20.45
CA VAL A 429 -12.37 -7.11 -19.11
C VAL A 429 -13.31 -8.30 -18.95
N LEU A 430 -14.55 -8.24 -19.41
CA LEU A 430 -15.46 -9.41 -19.43
C LEU A 430 -14.89 -10.56 -20.24
N GLY A 431 -14.34 -10.28 -21.42
CA GLY A 431 -13.66 -11.28 -22.24
C GLY A 431 -12.45 -11.91 -21.52
N ALA A 432 -11.66 -11.09 -20.81
CA ALA A 432 -10.54 -11.57 -20.00
C ALA A 432 -11.01 -12.46 -18.83
N ILE A 433 -12.11 -12.12 -18.14
CA ILE A 433 -12.69 -12.94 -17.07
C ILE A 433 -13.14 -14.31 -17.62
N ILE A 434 -13.82 -14.34 -18.77
CA ILE A 434 -14.25 -15.60 -19.42
C ILE A 434 -13.04 -16.43 -19.82
N LEU A 435 -11.99 -15.80 -20.36
CA LEU A 435 -10.76 -16.48 -20.75
C LEU A 435 -10.04 -17.08 -19.54
N ILE A 436 -9.90 -16.32 -18.45
CA ILE A 436 -9.32 -16.78 -17.18
C ILE A 436 -10.09 -17.97 -16.64
N GLN A 437 -11.44 -17.89 -16.60
CA GLN A 437 -12.28 -18.99 -16.16
C GLN A 437 -12.11 -20.23 -17.05
N LYS A 438 -11.98 -20.05 -18.36
CA LYS A 438 -11.82 -21.16 -19.32
C LYS A 438 -10.45 -21.83 -19.24
N ILE A 439 -9.38 -21.06 -19.00
CA ILE A 439 -8.02 -21.61 -18.82
C ILE A 439 -7.94 -22.35 -17.48
N GLY A 440 -8.68 -21.90 -16.47
CA GLY A 440 -8.80 -22.56 -15.18
C GLY A 440 -7.69 -22.18 -14.20
N SER A 441 -7.82 -21.03 -13.57
CA SER A 441 -7.05 -20.73 -12.35
C SER A 441 -7.78 -21.30 -11.14
N LYS A 442 -7.07 -22.05 -10.30
CA LYS A 442 -7.65 -22.68 -9.10
C LYS A 442 -8.15 -21.67 -8.05
N ASN A 443 -7.63 -20.44 -8.08
CA ASN A 443 -8.05 -19.37 -7.17
C ASN A 443 -9.33 -18.65 -7.61
N VAL A 444 -9.88 -19.02 -8.77
CA VAL A 444 -11.09 -18.41 -9.33
C VAL A 444 -12.26 -19.39 -9.19
N GLU A 445 -13.16 -19.06 -8.28
CA GLU A 445 -14.42 -19.77 -8.07
C GLU A 445 -15.57 -19.08 -8.84
N ASP A 446 -16.72 -19.74 -8.96
CA ASP A 446 -17.88 -19.15 -9.66
C ASP A 446 -18.31 -17.82 -9.04
N ILE A 447 -18.25 -17.68 -7.71
CA ILE A 447 -18.57 -16.45 -7.01
C ILE A 447 -17.61 -15.31 -7.39
N THR A 448 -16.33 -15.60 -7.60
CA THR A 448 -15.32 -14.63 -8.09
C THR A 448 -15.73 -14.07 -9.45
N VAL A 449 -16.19 -14.94 -10.35
CA VAL A 449 -16.65 -14.53 -11.69
C VAL A 449 -17.92 -13.70 -11.59
N ILE A 450 -18.91 -14.16 -10.83
CA ILE A 450 -20.22 -13.49 -10.70
C ILE A 450 -20.03 -12.08 -10.12
N ILE A 451 -19.33 -11.94 -8.98
CA ILE A 451 -19.11 -10.65 -8.35
C ILE A 451 -18.31 -9.73 -9.29
N SER A 452 -17.25 -10.23 -9.92
CA SER A 452 -16.44 -9.43 -10.85
C SER A 452 -17.26 -8.93 -12.04
N VAL A 453 -18.10 -9.75 -12.65
CA VAL A 453 -18.98 -9.36 -13.78
C VAL A 453 -19.97 -8.28 -13.33
N ILE A 454 -20.62 -8.44 -12.17
CA ILE A 454 -21.56 -7.45 -11.64
C ILE A 454 -20.86 -6.09 -11.48
N PHE A 455 -19.66 -6.07 -10.90
CA PHE A 455 -18.94 -4.80 -10.71
C PHE A 455 -18.35 -4.22 -12.00
N VAL A 456 -17.98 -5.04 -13.00
CA VAL A 456 -17.63 -4.52 -14.34
C VAL A 456 -18.79 -3.74 -14.95
N VAL A 457 -20.01 -4.33 -14.93
CA VAL A 457 -21.21 -3.67 -15.45
C VAL A 457 -21.52 -2.39 -14.65
N THR A 458 -21.47 -2.47 -13.33
CA THR A 458 -21.72 -1.33 -12.43
C THR A 458 -20.76 -0.19 -12.70
N TYR A 459 -19.46 -0.45 -12.79
CA TYR A 459 -18.47 0.60 -13.06
C TYR A 459 -18.53 1.13 -14.49
N CYS A 460 -18.89 0.32 -15.49
CA CYS A 460 -19.19 0.84 -16.82
C CYS A 460 -20.26 1.93 -16.77
N LEU A 461 -21.35 1.70 -16.04
CA LEU A 461 -22.43 2.68 -15.86
C LEU A 461 -21.93 3.92 -15.12
N VAL A 462 -21.24 3.74 -13.98
CA VAL A 462 -20.73 4.86 -13.18
C VAL A 462 -19.76 5.72 -13.98
N PHE A 463 -18.83 5.12 -14.75
CA PHE A 463 -17.86 5.84 -15.56
C PHE A 463 -18.54 6.58 -16.73
N PHE A 464 -19.56 5.99 -17.31
CA PHE A 464 -20.36 6.61 -18.34
C PHE A 464 -21.11 7.84 -17.80
N LEU A 465 -21.77 7.73 -16.63
CA LEU A 465 -22.44 8.82 -15.95
C LEU A 465 -21.46 9.93 -15.54
N MET A 466 -20.27 9.56 -15.05
CA MET A 466 -19.24 10.51 -14.62
C MET A 466 -18.66 11.32 -15.78
N LYS A 467 -18.71 10.79 -16.98
CA LYS A 467 -18.27 11.47 -18.19
C LYS A 467 -19.27 12.55 -18.64
N ASP A 468 -20.57 12.30 -18.42
CA ASP A 468 -21.63 13.21 -18.86
C ASP A 468 -21.76 14.42 -17.90
N GLU A 469 -21.65 15.64 -18.45
CA GLU A 469 -21.75 16.89 -17.68
C GLU A 469 -23.17 17.20 -17.17
N LYS A 470 -24.18 16.48 -17.67
CA LYS A 470 -25.58 16.64 -17.23
C LYS A 470 -25.78 16.29 -15.77
N TYR A 471 -24.91 15.43 -15.22
CA TYR A 471 -25.07 14.94 -13.86
C TYR A 471 -24.19 15.70 -12.87
N GLN A 472 -24.73 15.95 -11.69
CA GLN A 472 -24.00 16.61 -10.62
C GLN A 472 -22.82 15.75 -10.17
N ARG A 473 -21.60 16.23 -10.39
CA ARG A 473 -20.37 15.50 -10.14
C ARG A 473 -20.23 14.97 -8.72
N SER A 474 -20.72 15.74 -7.74
CA SER A 474 -20.70 15.31 -6.32
C SER A 474 -21.60 14.10 -6.08
N ALA A 475 -22.79 14.04 -6.69
CA ALA A 475 -23.69 12.90 -6.55
C ALA A 475 -23.08 11.62 -7.13
N ILE A 476 -22.43 11.71 -8.31
CA ILE A 476 -21.78 10.54 -8.93
C ILE A 476 -20.54 10.13 -8.14
N ALA A 477 -19.81 11.07 -7.53
CA ALA A 477 -18.69 10.74 -6.65
C ALA A 477 -19.13 9.98 -5.39
N VAL A 478 -20.29 10.32 -4.83
CA VAL A 478 -20.93 9.56 -3.75
C VAL A 478 -21.36 8.19 -4.24
N LEU A 479 -22.00 8.10 -5.43
CA LEU A 479 -22.38 6.82 -6.03
C LEU A 479 -21.17 5.91 -6.23
N LEU A 480 -20.04 6.45 -6.75
CA LEU A 480 -18.79 5.70 -6.86
C LEU A 480 -18.34 5.17 -5.51
N LEU A 481 -18.35 6.01 -4.47
CA LEU A 481 -17.97 5.59 -3.12
C LEU A 481 -18.88 4.46 -2.62
N CYS A 482 -20.20 4.57 -2.82
CA CYS A 482 -21.14 3.51 -2.47
C CYS A 482 -20.88 2.20 -3.23
N CYS A 483 -20.59 2.29 -4.54
CA CYS A 483 -20.23 1.10 -5.33
C CYS A 483 -18.94 0.46 -4.83
N VAL A 484 -17.93 1.26 -4.50
CA VAL A 484 -16.67 0.77 -3.92
C VAL A 484 -16.92 0.11 -2.57
N ILE A 485 -17.69 0.73 -1.68
CA ILE A 485 -18.05 0.13 -0.38
C ILE A 485 -18.77 -1.20 -0.59
N GLY A 486 -19.74 -1.27 -1.51
CA GLY A 486 -20.44 -2.50 -1.85
C GLY A 486 -19.51 -3.59 -2.38
N GLU A 487 -18.58 -3.24 -3.29
CA GLU A 487 -17.60 -4.18 -3.83
C GLU A 487 -16.69 -4.75 -2.74
N VAL A 488 -16.03 -3.87 -1.96
CA VAL A 488 -15.09 -4.34 -0.93
C VAL A 488 -15.81 -5.04 0.22
N ALA A 489 -17.07 -4.69 0.52
CA ALA A 489 -17.88 -5.41 1.47
C ALA A 489 -18.14 -6.85 0.98
N CYS A 490 -18.64 -7.03 -0.24
CA CYS A 490 -18.85 -8.36 -0.84
C CYS A 490 -17.55 -9.17 -0.86
N ALA A 491 -16.46 -8.59 -1.37
CA ALA A 491 -15.19 -9.29 -1.50
C ALA A 491 -14.58 -9.68 -0.13
N ASN A 492 -14.76 -8.87 0.90
CA ASN A 492 -14.17 -9.14 2.21
C ASN A 492 -15.06 -10.04 3.08
N THR A 493 -16.39 -9.90 3.03
CA THR A 493 -17.30 -10.78 3.79
C THR A 493 -17.29 -12.21 3.30
N ASP A 494 -16.97 -12.42 2.00
CA ASP A 494 -16.82 -13.76 1.43
C ASP A 494 -15.44 -14.39 1.74
N ARG A 495 -14.38 -13.58 1.86
CA ARG A 495 -12.98 -14.05 1.92
C ARG A 495 -12.21 -13.68 3.18
N TYR A 496 -12.84 -13.05 4.15
CA TYR A 496 -12.21 -12.80 5.44
C TYR A 496 -12.04 -14.14 6.17
N SER A 497 -11.00 -14.89 5.79
CA SER A 497 -10.79 -16.25 6.21
C SER A 497 -10.64 -16.35 7.73
N MET A 498 -11.64 -16.92 8.38
CA MET A 498 -11.68 -17.19 9.83
C MET A 498 -11.47 -18.67 10.17
N SER A 499 -11.26 -19.54 9.17
CA SER A 499 -10.98 -20.96 9.37
C SER A 499 -9.51 -21.24 9.63
#